data_c64476eb2987f45839effbcc0e60221f
#
_entry.id   c64476eb2987f45839effbcc0e60221f
#
_cell.length_a   1.000
_cell.length_b   1.000
_cell.length_c   1.000
_cell.angle_alpha   90.00
_cell.angle_beta   90.00
_cell.angle_gamma   90.00
#
_symmetry.space_group_name_H-M   'P 1'
#
loop_
_entity.id
_entity.type
_entity.pdbx_description
1 polymer ?
#
loop_
_entity_poly.entity_id
_entity_poly.type
_entity_poly.pdbx_seq_one_letter_code
_entity_poly.pdbx_strand_id
1 'polypeptide(L)'
;SGDFYNFPTMHLLAGVLEAHNRERFEIYAFSYALRKNDEMRQRIKLGVDHFIDVNDLSSNEVAKLIQSNSIDISIDLNGYTRKSRSEIFQYKMSPIQINYLGYPSTMGANFMDYIIADPITIPDESRKFYSEKIIYMPHTYQANDDKQKIARTNSKRVDFNLPDKGFVFCCFNQIYKISPKEFN
;
A
#
# COMPACT_ATOMS: atom_id res chain seq x y z
N SER A 1 1.05 7.32 -5.62
CA SER A 1 -0.15 6.63 -5.14
C SER A 1 -1.37 7.53 -5.09
N GLY A 2 -2.56 6.93 -5.28
CA GLY A 2 -3.85 7.56 -5.07
C GLY A 2 -4.36 7.51 -3.62
N ASP A 3 -3.63 6.87 -2.71
CA ASP A 3 -4.11 6.49 -1.38
C ASP A 3 -3.48 7.32 -0.24
N PHE A 4 -2.70 8.37 -0.53
CA PHE A 4 -2.07 9.21 0.48
C PHE A 4 -3.08 10.08 1.26
N TYR A 5 -3.99 9.41 1.98
CA TYR A 5 -5.00 9.98 2.88
C TYR A 5 -5.47 8.87 3.84
N ASN A 6 -6.51 9.10 4.64
CA ASN A 6 -7.09 8.08 5.54
C ASN A 6 -7.68 6.91 4.72
N PHE A 7 -6.81 5.96 4.37
CA PHE A 7 -7.09 4.81 3.54
C PHE A 7 -6.32 3.57 4.07
N PRO A 8 -6.83 2.35 3.91
CA PRO A 8 -6.21 1.15 4.48
C PRO A 8 -4.71 0.98 4.19
N THR A 9 -4.28 1.22 2.94
CA THR A 9 -2.86 1.11 2.55
C THR A 9 -1.96 2.01 3.40
N MET A 10 -2.43 3.22 3.75
CA MET A 10 -1.64 4.16 4.54
C MET A 10 -1.62 3.82 6.03
N HIS A 11 -2.66 3.17 6.54
CA HIS A 11 -2.64 2.61 7.90
C HIS A 11 -1.60 1.47 8.06
N LEU A 12 -1.19 0.86 6.98
CA LEU A 12 -0.11 -0.13 6.97
C LEU A 12 1.26 0.52 6.76
N LEU A 13 1.36 1.50 5.86
CA LEU A 13 2.62 1.99 5.31
C LEU A 13 3.21 3.20 6.06
N ALA A 14 2.41 3.99 6.77
CA ALA A 14 2.88 5.25 7.36
C ALA A 14 4.12 5.07 8.26
N GLY A 15 4.13 4.01 9.10
CA GLY A 15 5.29 3.68 9.92
C GLY A 15 6.56 3.36 9.12
N VAL A 16 6.42 2.74 7.94
CA VAL A 16 7.55 2.45 7.05
C VAL A 16 8.14 3.75 6.50
N LEU A 17 7.29 4.69 6.05
CA LEU A 17 7.76 6.00 5.56
C LEU A 17 8.52 6.77 6.63
N GLU A 18 8.07 6.70 7.88
CA GLU A 18 8.72 7.34 9.03
C GLU A 18 10.04 6.67 9.45
N ALA A 19 10.17 5.35 9.20
CA ALA A 19 11.30 4.55 9.68
C ALA A 19 12.51 4.56 8.74
N HIS A 20 12.42 5.14 7.56
CA HIS A 20 13.54 5.21 6.62
C HIS A 20 14.74 5.95 7.20
N ASN A 21 15.94 5.41 6.98
CA ASN A 21 17.19 6.10 7.31
C ASN A 21 17.44 7.23 6.31
N ARG A 22 17.23 8.47 6.76
CA ARG A 22 17.37 9.70 5.95
C ARG A 22 18.80 10.05 5.55
N GLU A 23 19.79 9.42 6.15
CA GLU A 23 21.20 9.55 5.72
C GLU A 23 21.48 8.71 4.45
N ARG A 24 20.61 7.74 4.13
CA ARG A 24 20.78 6.81 3.02
C ARG A 24 19.69 6.91 1.96
N PHE A 25 18.51 7.39 2.33
CA PHE A 25 17.33 7.41 1.48
C PHE A 25 16.64 8.76 1.56
N GLU A 26 16.33 9.32 0.42
CA GLU A 26 15.48 10.49 0.25
C GLU A 26 14.12 10.02 -0.30
N ILE A 27 13.04 10.31 0.41
CA ILE A 27 11.72 9.75 0.15
C ILE A 27 10.81 10.79 -0.50
N TYR A 28 10.37 10.46 -1.70
CA TYR A 28 9.41 11.24 -2.47
C TYR A 28 8.04 10.57 -2.49
N ALA A 29 6.99 11.31 -2.18
CA ALA A 29 5.61 10.86 -2.29
C ALA A 29 4.88 11.67 -3.38
N PHE A 30 4.66 11.06 -4.54
CA PHE A 30 3.87 11.65 -5.62
C PHE A 30 2.39 11.25 -5.44
N SER A 31 1.55 12.20 -5.04
CA SER A 31 0.16 11.97 -4.69
C SER A 31 -0.78 12.42 -5.82
N TYR A 32 -1.51 11.46 -6.38
CA TYR A 32 -2.67 11.73 -7.24
C TYR A 32 -4.01 11.50 -6.53
N ALA A 33 -3.99 11.40 -5.20
CA ALA A 33 -5.19 11.32 -4.38
C ALA A 33 -6.04 12.60 -4.50
N LEU A 34 -7.34 12.45 -4.33
CA LEU A 34 -8.21 13.60 -4.08
C LEU A 34 -7.63 14.40 -2.90
N ARG A 35 -7.58 15.73 -3.03
CA ARG A 35 -7.01 16.65 -2.02
C ARG A 35 -7.82 16.62 -0.73
N LYS A 36 -7.73 15.53 0.03
CA LYS A 36 -8.27 15.41 1.38
C LYS A 36 -7.20 15.87 2.36
N ASN A 37 -7.57 16.73 3.29
CA ASN A 37 -6.66 17.20 4.33
C ASN A 37 -7.04 16.52 5.66
N ASP A 38 -6.80 15.19 5.75
CA ASP A 38 -7.02 14.41 6.95
C ASP A 38 -5.71 14.17 7.73
N GLU A 39 -5.83 13.67 8.95
CA GLU A 39 -4.70 13.43 9.85
C GLU A 39 -3.67 12.47 9.25
N MET A 40 -4.12 11.41 8.55
CA MET A 40 -3.22 10.46 7.91
C MET A 40 -2.40 11.13 6.80
N ARG A 41 -3.03 11.96 5.98
CA ARG A 41 -2.29 12.71 4.94
C ARG A 41 -1.25 13.65 5.55
N GLN A 42 -1.57 14.33 6.66
CA GLN A 42 -0.59 15.17 7.36
C GLN A 42 0.56 14.33 7.91
N ARG A 43 0.27 13.18 8.51
CA ARG A 43 1.26 12.25 9.00
C ARG A 43 2.23 11.79 7.89
N ILE A 44 1.69 11.44 6.72
CA ILE A 44 2.50 11.03 5.56
C ILE A 44 3.40 12.17 5.10
N LYS A 45 2.85 13.39 4.98
CA LYS A 45 3.62 14.59 4.61
C LYS A 45 4.81 14.84 5.54
N LEU A 46 4.66 14.58 6.82
CA LEU A 46 5.74 14.70 7.81
C LEU A 46 6.71 13.52 7.77
N GLY A 47 6.24 12.37 7.29
CA GLY A 47 7.00 11.11 7.21
C GLY A 47 7.85 10.95 5.94
N VAL A 48 7.82 11.91 5.00
CA VAL A 48 8.61 11.89 3.76
C VAL A 48 9.41 13.18 3.62
N ASP A 49 10.44 13.17 2.76
CA ASP A 49 11.25 14.38 2.52
C ASP A 49 10.54 15.31 1.52
N HIS A 50 9.87 14.73 0.52
CA HIS A 50 9.15 15.47 -0.50
C HIS A 50 7.76 14.91 -0.70
N PHE A 51 6.74 15.74 -0.51
CA PHE A 51 5.35 15.39 -0.81
C PHE A 51 4.82 16.28 -1.93
N ILE A 52 4.58 15.68 -3.09
CA ILE A 52 4.22 16.39 -4.34
C ILE A 52 2.83 15.96 -4.79
N ASP A 53 1.90 16.92 -4.84
CA ASP A 53 0.58 16.70 -5.42
C ASP A 53 0.66 16.74 -6.94
N VAL A 54 0.26 15.64 -7.59
CA VAL A 54 0.29 15.47 -9.04
C VAL A 54 -1.09 15.12 -9.61
N ASN A 55 -2.16 15.42 -8.85
CA ASN A 55 -3.52 15.07 -9.25
C ASN A 55 -3.94 15.76 -10.56
N ASP A 56 -3.50 17.00 -10.76
CA ASP A 56 -3.87 17.81 -11.92
C ASP A 56 -2.95 17.59 -13.14
N LEU A 57 -1.92 16.74 -13.01
CA LEU A 57 -0.98 16.43 -14.07
C LEU A 57 -1.40 15.17 -14.85
N SER A 58 -1.18 15.14 -16.15
CA SER A 58 -1.29 13.93 -16.98
C SER A 58 -0.26 12.88 -16.57
N SER A 59 -0.46 11.63 -16.96
CA SER A 59 0.48 10.54 -16.63
C SER A 59 1.88 10.77 -17.24
N ASN A 60 1.95 11.38 -18.43
CA ASN A 60 3.22 11.76 -19.05
C ASN A 60 3.94 12.88 -18.27
N GLU A 61 3.21 13.91 -17.83
CA GLU A 61 3.79 15.00 -17.03
C GLU A 61 4.30 14.49 -15.68
N VAL A 62 3.57 13.59 -15.03
CA VAL A 62 4.02 12.94 -13.78
C VAL A 62 5.30 12.13 -14.03
N ALA A 63 5.37 11.36 -15.10
CA ALA A 63 6.57 10.59 -15.44
C ALA A 63 7.78 11.50 -15.67
N LYS A 64 7.62 12.59 -16.41
CA LYS A 64 8.68 13.60 -16.62
C LYS A 64 9.12 14.26 -15.31
N LEU A 65 8.18 14.57 -14.42
CA LEU A 65 8.48 15.13 -13.11
C LEU A 65 9.30 14.16 -12.25
N ILE A 66 8.95 12.88 -12.26
CA ILE A 66 9.69 11.83 -11.53
C ILE A 66 11.11 11.69 -12.11
N GLN A 67 11.26 11.67 -13.44
CA GLN A 67 12.56 11.65 -14.13
C GLN A 67 13.42 12.87 -13.78
N SER A 68 12.84 14.07 -13.77
CA SER A 68 13.57 15.32 -13.45
C SER A 68 14.06 15.39 -11.99
N ASN A 69 13.44 14.63 -11.10
CA ASN A 69 13.90 14.46 -9.71
C ASN A 69 14.91 13.32 -9.54
N SER A 70 15.35 12.68 -10.63
CA SER A 70 16.38 11.62 -10.62
C SER A 70 16.05 10.47 -9.66
N ILE A 71 14.80 10.04 -9.63
CA ILE A 71 14.35 8.95 -8.74
C ILE A 71 14.95 7.62 -9.19
N ASP A 72 15.68 6.95 -8.30
CA ASP A 72 16.33 5.66 -8.55
C ASP A 72 15.33 4.50 -8.53
N ILE A 73 14.39 4.52 -7.59
CA ILE A 73 13.41 3.45 -7.38
C ILE A 73 12.01 4.04 -7.27
N SER A 74 11.12 3.64 -8.16
CA SER A 74 9.70 4.00 -8.10
C SER A 74 8.87 2.82 -7.62
N ILE A 75 7.96 3.07 -6.68
CA ILE A 75 7.10 2.05 -6.08
C ILE A 75 5.64 2.37 -6.39
N ASP A 76 4.96 1.46 -7.09
CA ASP A 76 3.50 1.49 -7.26
C ASP A 76 2.83 0.86 -6.05
N LEU A 77 2.11 1.68 -5.28
CA LEU A 77 1.36 1.24 -4.10
C LEU A 77 -0.10 0.86 -4.43
N ASN A 78 -0.52 1.02 -5.68
CA ASN A 78 -1.88 0.76 -6.10
C ASN A 78 -2.01 -0.48 -7.00
N GLY A 79 -1.10 -0.66 -7.97
CA GLY A 79 -1.26 -1.67 -9.00
C GLY A 79 -2.61 -1.52 -9.73
N TYR A 80 -3.22 -2.61 -10.15
CA TYR A 80 -4.51 -2.60 -10.86
C TYR A 80 -5.73 -2.47 -9.95
N THR A 81 -5.64 -1.64 -8.92
CA THR A 81 -6.79 -1.32 -8.08
C THR A 81 -7.61 -0.17 -8.67
N ARG A 82 -8.81 0.06 -8.10
CA ARG A 82 -9.71 1.11 -8.58
C ARG A 82 -9.05 2.49 -8.49
N LYS A 83 -9.14 3.27 -9.56
CA LYS A 83 -8.56 4.62 -9.68
C LYS A 83 -7.03 4.65 -9.63
N SER A 84 -6.37 3.54 -9.90
CA SER A 84 -4.91 3.55 -10.07
C SER A 84 -4.49 4.33 -11.32
N ARG A 85 -3.23 4.72 -11.35
CA ARG A 85 -2.57 5.34 -12.50
C ARG A 85 -1.28 4.59 -12.82
N SER A 86 -1.35 3.25 -12.80
CA SER A 86 -0.19 2.39 -13.05
C SER A 86 0.39 2.55 -14.46
N GLU A 87 -0.39 3.13 -15.40
CA GLU A 87 0.10 3.51 -16.73
C GLU A 87 1.25 4.54 -16.68
N ILE A 88 1.45 5.26 -15.58
CA ILE A 88 2.60 6.16 -15.39
C ILE A 88 3.91 5.37 -15.53
N PHE A 89 3.95 4.14 -15.05
CA PHE A 89 5.15 3.29 -15.05
C PHE A 89 5.57 2.82 -16.44
N GLN A 90 4.68 2.84 -17.44
CA GLN A 90 5.04 2.52 -18.82
C GLN A 90 6.11 3.47 -19.42
N TYR A 91 6.22 4.68 -18.87
CA TYR A 91 7.23 5.67 -19.31
C TYR A 91 8.63 5.39 -18.76
N LYS A 92 8.83 4.28 -18.03
CA LYS A 92 10.14 3.93 -17.43
C LYS A 92 10.78 5.13 -16.73
N MET A 93 10.06 5.69 -15.77
CA MET A 93 10.40 6.96 -15.12
C MET A 93 11.56 6.85 -14.11
N SER A 94 11.96 5.63 -13.75
CA SER A 94 13.12 5.35 -12.90
C SER A 94 13.82 4.06 -13.34
N PRO A 95 15.10 3.86 -12.99
CA PRO A 95 15.85 2.63 -13.30
C PRO A 95 15.21 1.35 -12.78
N ILE A 96 14.55 1.44 -11.60
CA ILE A 96 13.89 0.30 -10.95
C ILE A 96 12.45 0.67 -10.65
N GLN A 97 11.52 -0.20 -11.05
CA GLN A 97 10.08 -0.03 -10.84
C GLN A 97 9.50 -1.25 -10.12
N ILE A 98 8.84 -1.03 -8.99
CA ILE A 98 8.41 -2.07 -8.05
C ILE A 98 6.91 -1.98 -7.79
N ASN A 99 6.20 -3.11 -7.86
CA ASN A 99 4.83 -3.25 -7.35
C ASN A 99 4.88 -3.64 -5.86
N TYR A 100 4.14 -2.93 -5.01
CA TYR A 100 4.12 -3.22 -3.57
C TYR A 100 2.78 -2.91 -2.92
N LEU A 101 2.36 -3.79 -2.04
CA LEU A 101 1.35 -3.68 -1.01
C LEU A 101 -0.10 -3.66 -1.51
N GLY A 102 -0.53 -2.67 -2.30
CA GLY A 102 -1.95 -2.49 -2.65
C GLY A 102 -2.50 -3.51 -3.64
N TYR A 103 -1.63 -4.13 -4.44
CA TYR A 103 -1.99 -5.16 -5.42
C TYR A 103 -0.99 -6.32 -5.36
N PRO A 104 -1.21 -7.32 -4.48
CA PRO A 104 -0.27 -8.41 -4.25
C PRO A 104 -0.36 -9.52 -5.32
N SER A 105 -0.42 -9.13 -6.59
CA SER A 105 -0.46 -10.03 -7.75
C SER A 105 0.41 -9.49 -8.87
N THR A 106 0.73 -10.35 -9.84
CA THR A 106 1.48 -9.91 -11.02
C THR A 106 0.71 -8.85 -11.79
N MET A 107 1.39 -7.82 -12.25
CA MET A 107 0.83 -6.84 -13.16
C MET A 107 0.91 -7.31 -14.62
N GLY A 108 1.67 -8.37 -14.91
CA GLY A 108 1.85 -8.89 -16.27
C GLY A 108 2.42 -7.85 -17.24
N ALA A 109 3.16 -6.87 -16.72
CA ALA A 109 3.60 -5.68 -17.44
C ALA A 109 5.12 -5.63 -17.52
N ASN A 110 5.66 -5.51 -18.72
CA ASN A 110 7.11 -5.46 -18.96
C ASN A 110 7.81 -4.21 -18.42
N PHE A 111 7.05 -3.24 -17.93
CA PHE A 111 7.58 -2.04 -17.30
C PHE A 111 7.73 -2.17 -15.77
N MET A 112 7.22 -3.24 -15.15
CA MET A 112 7.45 -3.52 -13.72
C MET A 112 8.59 -4.54 -13.60
N ASP A 113 9.62 -4.17 -12.85
CA ASP A 113 10.82 -4.99 -12.71
C ASP A 113 10.69 -5.99 -11.55
N TYR A 114 10.07 -5.56 -10.45
CA TYR A 114 9.96 -6.33 -9.21
C TYR A 114 8.58 -6.25 -8.59
N ILE A 115 8.28 -7.28 -7.77
CA ILE A 115 7.19 -7.27 -6.78
C ILE A 115 7.77 -7.62 -5.40
N ILE A 116 7.36 -6.88 -4.37
CA ILE A 116 7.69 -7.23 -2.98
C ILE A 116 6.62 -8.18 -2.45
N ALA A 117 7.05 -9.34 -1.97
CA ALA A 117 6.19 -10.39 -1.45
C ALA A 117 6.85 -11.14 -0.29
N ASP A 118 6.25 -12.23 0.15
CA ASP A 118 6.82 -13.22 1.06
C ASP A 118 6.54 -14.64 0.55
N PRO A 119 7.20 -15.67 1.10
CA PRO A 119 7.05 -17.04 0.61
C PRO A 119 5.65 -17.64 0.81
N ILE A 120 4.82 -17.05 1.68
CA ILE A 120 3.43 -17.50 1.91
C ILE A 120 2.52 -16.92 0.85
N THR A 121 2.69 -15.64 0.55
CA THR A 121 1.89 -14.92 -0.46
C THR A 121 2.21 -15.39 -1.87
N ILE A 122 3.50 -15.59 -2.18
CA ILE A 122 3.94 -16.12 -3.47
C ILE A 122 4.87 -17.30 -3.20
N PRO A 123 4.34 -18.53 -3.03
CA PRO A 123 5.16 -19.71 -2.87
C PRO A 123 5.93 -20.06 -4.15
N ASP A 124 7.01 -20.84 -4.02
CA ASP A 124 7.94 -21.12 -5.13
C ASP A 124 7.25 -21.68 -6.38
N GLU A 125 6.27 -22.54 -6.23
CA GLU A 125 5.49 -23.10 -7.34
C GLU A 125 4.66 -22.06 -8.11
N SER A 126 4.34 -20.94 -7.47
CA SER A 126 3.57 -19.85 -8.06
C SER A 126 4.42 -18.83 -8.80
N ARG A 127 5.74 -18.82 -8.60
CA ARG A 127 6.66 -17.84 -9.22
C ARG A 127 6.55 -17.78 -10.74
N LYS A 128 6.30 -18.92 -11.37
CA LYS A 128 6.14 -19.04 -12.85
C LYS A 128 4.98 -18.22 -13.42
N PHE A 129 4.06 -17.76 -12.60
CA PHE A 129 2.90 -16.95 -13.01
C PHE A 129 3.15 -15.45 -12.91
N TYR A 130 4.32 -15.04 -12.40
CA TYR A 130 4.70 -13.65 -12.24
C TYR A 130 5.68 -13.23 -13.32
N SER A 131 5.44 -12.09 -13.94
CA SER A 131 6.38 -11.48 -14.90
C SER A 131 7.50 -10.72 -14.19
N GLU A 132 7.23 -10.23 -12.99
CA GLU A 132 8.16 -9.49 -12.15
C GLU A 132 9.13 -10.44 -11.44
N LYS A 133 10.35 -9.95 -11.15
CA LYS A 133 11.24 -10.60 -10.20
C LYS A 133 10.70 -10.41 -8.78
N ILE A 134 10.71 -11.46 -7.98
CA ILE A 134 10.14 -11.39 -6.62
C ILE A 134 11.23 -11.04 -5.62
N ILE A 135 11.00 -9.99 -4.84
CA ILE A 135 11.79 -9.62 -3.66
C ILE A 135 11.07 -10.19 -2.45
N TYR A 136 11.62 -11.23 -1.84
CA TYR A 136 11.04 -11.83 -0.65
C TYR A 136 11.44 -11.11 0.62
N MET A 137 10.43 -10.64 1.36
CA MET A 137 10.61 -10.18 2.73
C MET A 137 10.77 -11.39 3.67
N PRO A 138 11.58 -11.29 4.73
CA PRO A 138 11.94 -12.46 5.56
C PRO A 138 10.78 -13.00 6.40
N HIS A 139 9.78 -12.20 6.74
CA HIS A 139 8.68 -12.60 7.63
C HIS A 139 7.31 -12.41 6.98
N THR A 140 7.03 -11.21 6.53
CA THR A 140 5.79 -10.85 5.83
C THR A 140 6.05 -9.70 4.88
N TYR A 141 5.39 -9.69 3.74
CA TYR A 141 5.46 -8.56 2.81
C TYR A 141 4.62 -7.38 3.28
N GLN A 142 3.55 -7.66 4.04
CA GLN A 142 2.63 -6.63 4.51
C GLN A 142 3.24 -5.89 5.70
N ALA A 143 3.54 -4.62 5.50
CA ALA A 143 3.89 -3.72 6.59
C ALA A 143 2.70 -3.54 7.54
N ASN A 144 2.98 -3.32 8.82
CA ASN A 144 1.99 -2.93 9.82
C ASN A 144 2.54 -1.76 10.63
N ASP A 145 1.68 -0.80 10.91
CA ASP A 145 2.03 0.37 11.71
C ASP A 145 1.84 0.08 13.20
N ASP A 146 2.92 0.11 13.96
CA ASP A 146 2.93 -0.12 15.41
C ASP A 146 2.52 1.11 16.24
N LYS A 147 2.34 2.27 15.58
CA LYS A 147 1.94 3.52 16.23
C LYS A 147 0.42 3.76 16.22
N GLN A 148 -0.35 2.81 15.72
CA GLN A 148 -1.81 2.93 15.73
C GLN A 148 -2.36 2.91 17.16
N LYS A 149 -3.11 3.96 17.51
CA LYS A 149 -3.71 4.07 18.84
C LYS A 149 -4.90 3.14 18.98
N ILE A 150 -4.86 2.27 19.95
CA ILE A 150 -6.02 1.47 20.38
C ILE A 150 -6.89 2.36 21.25
N ALA A 151 -8.18 2.46 20.92
CA ALA A 151 -9.14 3.20 21.72
C ALA A 151 -9.25 2.59 23.13
N ARG A 152 -9.08 3.41 24.15
CA ARG A 152 -9.32 3.01 25.53
C ARG A 152 -10.83 3.09 25.80
N THR A 153 -11.54 2.00 25.64
CA THR A 153 -12.97 1.92 25.94
C THR A 153 -13.21 0.99 27.12
N ASN A 154 -14.15 1.34 27.96
CA ASN A 154 -14.66 0.45 29.01
C ASN A 154 -15.88 -0.35 28.51
N SER A 155 -15.96 -0.60 27.22
CA SER A 155 -17.06 -1.29 26.56
C SER A 155 -17.22 -2.71 27.10
N LYS A 156 -18.46 -3.10 27.36
CA LYS A 156 -18.83 -4.42 27.80
C LYS A 156 -19.57 -5.16 26.70
N ARG A 157 -19.65 -6.49 26.81
CA ARG A 157 -20.37 -7.33 25.85
C ARG A 157 -21.84 -6.92 25.67
N VAL A 158 -22.49 -6.53 26.75
CA VAL A 158 -23.90 -6.08 26.78
C VAL A 158 -24.09 -4.82 25.91
N ASP A 159 -23.10 -3.94 25.82
CA ASP A 159 -23.19 -2.70 25.01
C ASP A 159 -23.31 -2.99 23.51
N PHE A 160 -22.97 -4.20 23.10
CA PHE A 160 -23.00 -4.66 21.70
C PHE A 160 -23.95 -5.84 21.48
N ASN A 161 -24.86 -6.11 22.42
CA ASN A 161 -25.80 -7.25 22.36
C ASN A 161 -25.08 -8.59 22.16
N LEU A 162 -23.89 -8.75 22.72
CA LEU A 162 -23.15 -10.01 22.69
C LEU A 162 -23.49 -10.89 23.88
N PRO A 163 -23.41 -12.24 23.72
CA PRO A 163 -23.65 -13.16 24.86
C PRO A 163 -22.71 -12.89 26.03
N ASP A 164 -23.20 -12.96 27.24
CA ASP A 164 -22.41 -12.76 28.48
C ASP A 164 -21.24 -13.75 28.59
N LYS A 165 -21.44 -14.96 28.12
CA LYS A 165 -20.46 -16.07 28.16
C LYS A 165 -20.27 -16.65 26.77
N GLY A 166 -19.13 -17.33 26.58
CA GLY A 166 -18.79 -17.99 25.33
C GLY A 166 -17.76 -17.23 24.51
N PHE A 167 -17.27 -17.89 23.47
CA PHE A 167 -16.35 -17.30 22.50
C PHE A 167 -17.16 -16.57 21.42
N VAL A 168 -16.72 -15.36 21.07
CA VAL A 168 -17.36 -14.54 20.03
C VAL A 168 -16.43 -14.47 18.84
N PHE A 169 -16.81 -15.07 17.72
CA PHE A 169 -16.15 -14.88 16.44
C PHE A 169 -16.63 -13.57 15.83
N CYS A 170 -15.72 -12.76 15.35
CA CYS A 170 -16.06 -11.50 14.66
C CYS A 170 -15.32 -11.38 13.33
N CYS A 171 -15.99 -10.82 12.33
CA CYS A 171 -15.42 -10.48 11.04
C CYS A 171 -15.92 -9.10 10.63
N PHE A 172 -15.01 -8.11 10.57
CA PHE A 172 -15.30 -6.75 10.13
C PHE A 172 -14.99 -6.54 8.64
N ASN A 173 -14.79 -7.62 7.89
CA ASN A 173 -14.54 -7.56 6.44
C ASN A 173 -15.85 -7.33 5.66
N GLN A 174 -15.72 -7.08 4.38
CA GLN A 174 -16.86 -6.93 3.46
C GLN A 174 -17.62 -8.26 3.39
N ILE A 175 -18.95 -8.23 3.64
CA ILE A 175 -19.77 -9.43 3.73
C ILE A 175 -19.77 -10.27 2.43
N TYR A 176 -19.62 -9.65 1.26
CA TYR A 176 -19.55 -10.35 -0.02
C TYR A 176 -18.32 -11.28 -0.16
N LYS A 177 -17.32 -11.14 0.71
CA LYS A 177 -16.15 -12.01 0.75
C LYS A 177 -16.40 -13.32 1.53
N ILE A 178 -17.53 -13.43 2.20
CA ILE A 178 -17.93 -14.63 2.94
C ILE A 178 -18.93 -15.39 2.08
N SER A 179 -18.49 -16.50 1.49
CA SER A 179 -19.40 -17.35 0.72
C SER A 179 -20.24 -18.25 1.66
N PRO A 180 -21.41 -18.74 1.21
CA PRO A 180 -22.19 -19.72 1.99
C PRO A 180 -21.40 -20.98 2.34
N LYS A 181 -20.45 -21.40 1.48
CA LYS A 181 -19.58 -22.55 1.72
C LYS A 181 -18.59 -22.34 2.86
N GLU A 182 -18.12 -21.11 3.04
CA GLU A 182 -17.18 -20.74 4.11
C GLU A 182 -17.90 -20.46 5.43
N PHE A 183 -19.20 -20.11 5.35
CA PHE A 183 -20.01 -19.78 6.52
C PHE A 183 -20.65 -21.03 7.17
N ASN A 184 -20.90 -22.11 6.44
CA ASN A 184 -21.45 -23.37 6.89
C ASN A 184 -20.35 -24.36 7.30
#